data_78b0802ef0cc62fc0f06f5bf6022d27a
#
_entry.id   78b0802ef0cc62fc0f06f5bf6022d27a
#
_cell.length_a   1.000
_cell.length_b   1.000
_cell.length_c   1.000
_cell.angle_alpha   90.00
_cell.angle_beta   90.00
_cell.angle_gamma   90.00
#
_symmetry.space_group_name_H-M   'P 1'
#
loop_
_entity.id
_entity.type
_entity.pdbx_description
1 polymer ?
#
loop_
_entity_poly.entity_id
_entity_poly.type
_entity_poly.pdbx_seq_one_letter_code
_entity_poly.pdbx_strand_id
1 'polypeptide(L)'
;PILTNVYFEGEGLSVQVTLICAGLGTLFFHLCSKMKVPAFLGSSFAFLGGFSAVAALDTGIFADMTMGEKLPYACGGIVVAGLLYLILALIVKIVGVRKVMRFLPPVVTGPMIILIGLSLAGSAVTNASQNWLLAIVALAIIIIIANIWGKGMIKIIPILLGVVGSYVFALILNALGVKNPDGSAILTFTEVSKASWVGLPPFQLCKFDLTAILVMAPIAIASMMEHIGDMSAISATVGENFIEDPGLHRTLVGDGLATSLSALVGGPANTTYGENTGVLELSKVYDPRVIRIAAIFAVILSFIPKVSEIIASIPSAIIGGVSFML
;
A
#
# COMPACT_ATOMS: atom_id res chain seq x y z
N PRO A 1 -1.14 4.35 -5.12
CA PRO A 1 -1.07 5.34 -6.22
C PRO A 1 -2.43 5.72 -6.77
N ILE A 2 -3.30 4.77 -7.19
CA ILE A 2 -4.61 5.09 -7.79
C ILE A 2 -5.45 5.96 -6.85
N LEU A 3 -5.48 5.67 -5.56
CA LEU A 3 -6.24 6.45 -4.58
C LEU A 3 -5.63 7.85 -4.35
N THR A 4 -4.32 8.02 -4.44
CA THR A 4 -3.70 9.35 -4.33
C THR A 4 -4.03 10.25 -5.51
N ASN A 5 -4.28 9.70 -6.71
CA ASN A 5 -4.73 10.49 -7.85
C ASN A 5 -6.06 11.22 -7.59
N VAL A 6 -6.92 10.68 -6.71
CA VAL A 6 -8.17 11.35 -6.31
C VAL A 6 -7.89 12.62 -5.50
N TYR A 7 -6.87 12.59 -4.63
CA TYR A 7 -6.51 13.73 -3.79
C TYR A 7 -5.66 14.78 -4.49
N PHE A 8 -4.88 14.37 -5.48
CA PHE A 8 -3.93 15.21 -6.21
C PHE A 8 -4.32 15.45 -7.68
N GLU A 9 -5.63 15.38 -7.99
CA GLU A 9 -6.23 15.72 -9.30
C GLU A 9 -5.53 15.02 -10.50
N GLY A 10 -5.14 13.76 -10.31
CA GLY A 10 -4.44 12.97 -11.32
C GLY A 10 -2.90 13.02 -11.21
N GLU A 11 -2.35 13.93 -10.42
CA GLU A 11 -0.91 14.08 -10.20
C GLU A 11 -0.42 13.36 -8.92
N GLY A 12 -1.07 12.23 -8.58
CA GLY A 12 -0.70 11.42 -7.41
C GLY A 12 0.56 10.58 -7.63
N LEU A 13 0.78 9.64 -6.72
CA LEU A 13 1.95 8.76 -6.75
C LEU A 13 1.99 7.89 -8.02
N SER A 14 3.14 7.83 -8.68
CA SER A 14 3.35 6.97 -9.84
C SER A 14 3.32 5.48 -9.46
N VAL A 15 2.59 4.67 -10.25
CA VAL A 15 2.56 3.21 -10.12
C VAL A 15 3.95 2.61 -10.33
N GLN A 16 4.73 3.12 -11.30
CA GLN A 16 6.09 2.66 -11.56
C GLN A 16 7.01 2.87 -10.37
N VAL A 17 7.01 4.09 -9.79
CA VAL A 17 7.81 4.42 -8.61
C VAL A 17 7.36 3.57 -7.41
N THR A 18 6.06 3.33 -7.26
CA THR A 18 5.54 2.47 -6.20
C THR A 18 6.02 1.02 -6.35
N LEU A 19 5.98 0.46 -7.55
CA LEU A 19 6.44 -0.92 -7.82
C LEU A 19 7.93 -1.10 -7.55
N ILE A 20 8.77 -0.16 -8.02
CA ILE A 20 10.22 -0.28 -7.78
C ILE A 20 10.54 -0.11 -6.29
N CYS A 21 9.88 0.82 -5.61
CA CYS A 21 10.06 1.02 -4.17
C CYS A 21 9.59 -0.19 -3.36
N ALA A 22 8.43 -0.79 -3.71
CA ALA A 22 7.94 -2.01 -3.08
C ALA A 22 8.93 -3.18 -3.25
N GLY A 23 9.42 -3.40 -4.47
CA GLY A 23 10.39 -4.45 -4.75
C GLY A 23 11.73 -4.24 -4.06
N LEU A 24 12.36 -3.07 -4.24
CA LEU A 24 13.64 -2.76 -3.60
C LEU A 24 13.52 -2.68 -2.07
N GLY A 25 12.44 -2.09 -1.56
CA GLY A 25 12.16 -2.02 -0.12
C GLY A 25 11.99 -3.41 0.49
N THR A 26 11.29 -4.33 -0.19
CA THR A 26 11.18 -5.74 0.24
C THR A 26 12.55 -6.42 0.28
N LEU A 27 13.38 -6.27 -0.75
CA LEU A 27 14.73 -6.85 -0.76
C LEU A 27 15.59 -6.27 0.36
N PHE A 28 15.50 -4.95 0.60
CA PHE A 28 16.21 -4.29 1.68
C PHE A 28 15.73 -4.77 3.07
N PHE A 29 14.40 -4.90 3.25
CA PHE A 29 13.83 -5.47 4.46
C PHE A 29 14.35 -6.89 4.74
N HIS A 30 14.43 -7.74 3.70
CA HIS A 30 15.00 -9.08 3.84
C HIS A 30 16.47 -9.05 4.27
N LEU A 31 17.27 -8.10 3.77
CA LEU A 31 18.66 -7.90 4.24
C LEU A 31 18.68 -7.56 5.73
N CYS A 32 17.86 -6.61 6.19
CA CYS A 32 17.77 -6.21 7.59
C CYS A 32 17.29 -7.36 8.49
N SER A 33 16.32 -8.17 8.02
CA SER A 33 15.71 -9.29 8.73
C SER A 33 16.48 -10.61 8.56
N LYS A 34 17.76 -10.57 8.17
CA LYS A 34 18.63 -11.75 7.95
C LYS A 34 18.06 -12.77 6.97
N MET A 35 17.30 -12.33 5.98
CA MET A 35 16.65 -13.18 4.98
C MET A 35 15.66 -14.22 5.54
N LYS A 36 15.16 -14.05 6.78
CA LYS A 36 14.34 -15.05 7.47
C LYS A 36 12.84 -14.81 7.31
N VAL A 37 12.40 -13.56 7.34
CA VAL A 37 10.97 -13.21 7.43
C VAL A 37 10.33 -13.23 6.04
N PRO A 38 9.28 -14.04 5.79
CA PRO A 38 8.60 -14.10 4.50
C PRO A 38 7.54 -12.97 4.40
N ALA A 39 7.96 -11.71 4.51
CA ALA A 39 7.09 -10.56 4.36
C ALA A 39 7.41 -9.79 3.07
N PHE A 40 6.38 -9.31 2.40
CA PHE A 40 6.45 -8.39 1.27
C PHE A 40 6.06 -6.99 1.73
N LEU A 41 6.80 -5.97 1.31
CA LEU A 41 6.51 -4.58 1.60
C LEU A 41 5.80 -3.91 0.43
N GLY A 42 4.88 -3.01 0.74
CA GLY A 42 4.19 -2.23 -0.27
C GLY A 42 3.59 -0.95 0.30
N SER A 43 2.80 -0.24 -0.51
CA SER A 43 2.26 1.06 -0.13
C SER A 43 1.27 0.97 1.03
N SER A 44 1.58 1.62 2.15
CA SER A 44 0.73 1.63 3.35
C SER A 44 -0.55 2.44 3.14
N PHE A 45 -1.69 1.83 3.46
CA PHE A 45 -2.99 2.50 3.49
C PHE A 45 -3.10 3.50 4.65
N ALA A 46 -2.40 3.30 5.75
CA ALA A 46 -2.45 4.19 6.90
C ALA A 46 -2.13 5.66 6.54
N PHE A 47 -1.27 5.88 5.55
CA PHE A 47 -0.86 7.22 5.12
C PHE A 47 -1.85 7.91 4.16
N LEU A 48 -2.91 7.24 3.69
CA LEU A 48 -3.88 7.87 2.76
C LEU A 48 -4.57 9.09 3.36
N GLY A 49 -4.95 9.03 4.64
CA GLY A 49 -5.52 10.19 5.34
C GLY A 49 -4.54 11.37 5.43
N GLY A 50 -3.25 11.07 5.60
CA GLY A 50 -2.20 12.09 5.59
C GLY A 50 -2.02 12.75 4.22
N PHE A 51 -2.03 11.97 3.14
CA PHE A 51 -2.02 12.52 1.78
C PHE A 51 -3.19 13.45 1.53
N SER A 52 -4.42 13.04 1.91
CA SER A 52 -5.61 13.88 1.82
C SER A 52 -5.47 15.18 2.63
N ALA A 53 -4.93 15.08 3.85
CA ALA A 53 -4.73 16.24 4.72
C ALA A 53 -3.68 17.21 4.17
N VAL A 54 -2.57 16.69 3.60
CA VAL A 54 -1.55 17.56 2.95
C VAL A 54 -2.09 18.20 1.67
N ALA A 55 -2.87 17.47 0.87
CA ALA A 55 -3.54 18.03 -0.31
C ALA A 55 -4.47 19.21 0.04
N ALA A 56 -5.17 19.10 1.19
CA ALA A 56 -6.09 20.12 1.68
C ALA A 56 -5.42 21.32 2.35
N LEU A 57 -4.08 21.35 2.50
CA LEU A 57 -3.38 22.52 3.07
C LEU A 57 -3.50 23.72 2.14
N ASP A 58 -3.95 24.85 2.69
CA ASP A 58 -4.20 26.13 1.99
C ASP A 58 -3.50 27.34 2.66
N THR A 59 -2.60 27.06 3.61
CA THR A 59 -1.93 28.09 4.43
C THR A 59 -0.42 28.08 4.22
N GLY A 60 0.22 29.21 4.47
CA GLY A 60 1.67 29.37 4.34
C GLY A 60 2.14 29.15 2.91
N ILE A 61 3.14 28.29 2.73
CA ILE A 61 3.72 28.01 1.40
C ILE A 61 2.74 27.22 0.50
N PHE A 62 1.69 26.59 1.06
CA PHE A 62 0.75 25.75 0.33
C PHE A 62 -0.42 26.52 -0.30
N ALA A 63 -0.60 27.82 0.04
CA ALA A 63 -1.74 28.62 -0.38
C ALA A 63 -1.84 28.77 -1.91
N ASP A 64 -0.69 28.93 -2.58
CA ASP A 64 -0.61 29.15 -4.03
C ASP A 64 -0.13 27.91 -4.81
N MET A 65 0.05 26.75 -4.12
CA MET A 65 0.52 25.52 -4.76
C MET A 65 -0.62 24.73 -5.41
N THR A 66 -0.35 24.19 -6.59
CA THR A 66 -1.21 23.18 -7.20
C THR A 66 -1.19 21.89 -6.37
N MET A 67 -2.19 21.02 -6.57
CA MET A 67 -2.26 19.74 -5.84
C MET A 67 -1.00 18.90 -6.05
N GLY A 68 -0.50 18.78 -7.30
CA GLY A 68 0.72 18.02 -7.60
C GLY A 68 1.98 18.58 -6.96
N GLU A 69 2.08 19.92 -6.78
CA GLU A 69 3.22 20.53 -6.12
C GLU A 69 3.29 20.25 -4.61
N LYS A 70 2.18 19.87 -3.98
CA LYS A 70 2.10 19.48 -2.56
C LYS A 70 2.57 18.04 -2.30
N LEU A 71 2.50 17.17 -3.31
CA LEU A 71 2.86 15.75 -3.18
C LEU A 71 4.30 15.51 -2.68
N PRO A 72 5.35 16.20 -3.17
CA PRO A 72 6.70 16.04 -2.65
C PRO A 72 6.84 16.39 -1.16
N TYR A 73 6.04 17.30 -0.64
CA TYR A 73 6.05 17.65 0.78
C TYR A 73 5.38 16.57 1.64
N ALA A 74 4.31 15.94 1.13
CA ALA A 74 3.74 14.75 1.75
C ALA A 74 4.80 13.62 1.85
N CYS A 75 5.53 13.38 0.76
CA CYS A 75 6.64 12.42 0.75
C CYS A 75 7.73 12.81 1.77
N GLY A 76 8.08 14.09 1.90
CA GLY A 76 9.03 14.56 2.92
C GLY A 76 8.58 14.25 4.35
N GLY A 77 7.28 14.38 4.64
CA GLY A 77 6.69 13.97 5.92
C GLY A 77 6.79 12.46 6.15
N ILE A 78 6.63 11.64 5.11
CA ILE A 78 6.80 10.17 5.17
C ILE A 78 8.26 9.79 5.45
N VAL A 79 9.24 10.52 4.90
CA VAL A 79 10.67 10.29 5.22
C VAL A 79 10.89 10.38 6.73
N VAL A 80 10.36 11.43 7.35
CA VAL A 80 10.47 11.62 8.81
C VAL A 80 9.70 10.53 9.56
N ALA A 81 8.50 10.16 9.09
CA ALA A 81 7.72 9.04 9.63
C ALA A 81 8.54 7.74 9.67
N GLY A 82 9.23 7.39 8.56
CA GLY A 82 10.09 6.21 8.51
C GLY A 82 11.29 6.29 9.47
N LEU A 83 11.85 7.48 9.69
CA LEU A 83 12.93 7.65 10.68
C LEU A 83 12.45 7.43 12.13
N LEU A 84 11.17 7.67 12.44
CA LEU A 84 10.61 7.38 13.76
C LEU A 84 10.62 5.87 14.07
N TYR A 85 10.55 4.99 13.05
CA TYR A 85 10.72 3.56 13.23
C TYR A 85 12.11 3.20 13.79
N LEU A 86 13.14 3.95 13.40
CA LEU A 86 14.51 3.72 13.92
C LEU A 86 14.59 4.04 15.40
N ILE A 87 13.84 5.05 15.87
CA ILE A 87 13.76 5.39 17.29
C ILE A 87 13.10 4.23 18.04
N LEU A 88 11.96 3.72 17.56
CA LEU A 88 11.31 2.57 18.17
C LEU A 88 12.21 1.32 18.13
N ALA A 89 12.89 1.06 17.00
CA ALA A 89 13.83 -0.05 16.88
C ALA A 89 14.97 0.03 17.89
N LEU A 90 15.49 1.24 18.14
CA LEU A 90 16.51 1.49 19.15
C LEU A 90 15.96 1.22 20.56
N ILE A 91 14.77 1.68 20.87
CA ILE A 91 14.09 1.41 22.15
C ILE A 91 13.91 -0.09 22.34
N VAL A 92 13.41 -0.81 21.32
CA VAL A 92 13.24 -2.27 21.35
C VAL A 92 14.58 -2.98 21.60
N LYS A 93 15.65 -2.50 20.96
CA LYS A 93 17.00 -3.08 21.12
C LYS A 93 17.58 -2.88 22.52
N ILE A 94 17.38 -1.69 23.13
CA ILE A 94 17.95 -1.34 24.46
C ILE A 94 17.09 -1.91 25.59
N VAL A 95 15.78 -1.70 25.53
CA VAL A 95 14.82 -2.05 26.60
C VAL A 95 14.46 -3.53 26.56
N GLY A 96 14.54 -4.14 25.39
CA GLY A 96 14.20 -5.53 25.13
C GLY A 96 12.76 -5.70 24.66
N VAL A 97 12.58 -6.63 23.73
CA VAL A 97 11.28 -6.93 23.07
C VAL A 97 10.17 -7.21 24.09
N ARG A 98 10.44 -8.03 25.11
CA ARG A 98 9.43 -8.43 26.11
C ARG A 98 8.83 -7.25 26.86
N LYS A 99 9.64 -6.24 27.19
CA LYS A 99 9.16 -5.06 27.90
C LYS A 99 8.33 -4.17 26.97
N VAL A 100 8.78 -3.98 25.72
CA VAL A 100 8.04 -3.20 24.73
C VAL A 100 6.69 -3.85 24.42
N MET A 101 6.65 -5.17 24.17
CA MET A 101 5.42 -5.93 23.95
C MET A 101 4.46 -5.91 25.16
N ARG A 102 4.94 -5.63 26.35
CA ARG A 102 4.08 -5.43 27.52
C ARG A 102 3.29 -4.10 27.47
N PHE A 103 3.87 -3.07 26.82
CA PHE A 103 3.19 -1.78 26.60
C PHE A 103 2.35 -1.80 25.31
N LEU A 104 2.67 -2.69 24.37
CA LEU A 104 2.00 -2.85 23.07
C LEU A 104 1.42 -4.28 22.93
N PRO A 105 0.53 -4.69 23.86
CA PRO A 105 -0.11 -5.99 23.77
C PRO A 105 -1.13 -6.03 22.61
N PRO A 106 -1.57 -7.21 22.15
CA PRO A 106 -2.57 -7.36 21.09
C PRO A 106 -3.88 -6.60 21.34
N VAL A 107 -4.21 -6.35 22.61
CA VAL A 107 -5.37 -5.53 23.01
C VAL A 107 -5.22 -4.05 22.61
N VAL A 108 -4.01 -3.57 22.33
CA VAL A 108 -3.73 -2.23 21.82
C VAL A 108 -3.58 -2.26 20.29
N THR A 109 -2.80 -3.20 19.75
CA THR A 109 -2.54 -3.28 18.30
C THR A 109 -3.78 -3.64 17.50
N GLY A 110 -4.64 -4.53 18.02
CA GLY A 110 -5.90 -4.91 17.37
C GLY A 110 -6.83 -3.73 17.12
N PRO A 111 -7.22 -2.95 18.15
CA PRO A 111 -8.03 -1.74 17.96
C PRO A 111 -7.39 -0.69 17.05
N MET A 112 -6.04 -0.57 17.03
CA MET A 112 -5.37 0.35 16.10
C MET A 112 -5.58 -0.07 14.64
N ILE A 113 -5.47 -1.35 14.32
CA ILE A 113 -5.74 -1.88 12.96
C ILE A 113 -7.21 -1.64 12.58
N ILE A 114 -8.15 -1.87 13.50
CA ILE A 114 -9.58 -1.58 13.28
C ILE A 114 -9.79 -0.08 13.00
N LEU A 115 -9.14 0.82 13.76
CA LEU A 115 -9.25 2.26 13.53
C LEU A 115 -8.67 2.70 12.19
N ILE A 116 -7.57 2.08 11.72
CA ILE A 116 -7.03 2.31 10.37
C ILE A 116 -8.09 1.92 9.33
N GLY A 117 -8.67 0.72 9.43
CA GLY A 117 -9.74 0.28 8.51
C GLY A 117 -10.95 1.23 8.52
N LEU A 118 -11.42 1.66 9.70
CA LEU A 118 -12.53 2.60 9.82
C LEU A 118 -12.20 3.98 9.26
N SER A 119 -10.97 4.47 9.40
CA SER A 119 -10.54 5.74 8.82
C SER A 119 -10.54 5.71 7.29
N LEU A 120 -10.30 4.54 6.71
CA LEU A 120 -10.31 4.32 5.26
C LEU A 120 -11.72 4.10 4.68
N ALA A 121 -12.70 3.77 5.53
CA ALA A 121 -14.08 3.51 5.08
C ALA A 121 -14.66 4.69 4.31
N GLY A 122 -14.41 5.93 4.74
CA GLY A 122 -14.82 7.14 4.02
C GLY A 122 -14.26 7.19 2.59
N SER A 123 -12.96 6.92 2.42
CA SER A 123 -12.32 6.86 1.11
C SER A 123 -12.88 5.72 0.24
N ALA A 124 -13.15 4.56 0.83
CA ALA A 124 -13.76 3.44 0.12
C ALA A 124 -15.15 3.82 -0.42
N VAL A 125 -15.99 4.47 0.39
CA VAL A 125 -17.32 4.96 -0.02
C VAL A 125 -17.19 6.01 -1.10
N THR A 126 -16.32 7.00 -0.97
CA THR A 126 -16.12 8.06 -1.97
C THR A 126 -15.68 7.48 -3.31
N ASN A 127 -14.76 6.52 -3.31
CA ASN A 127 -14.32 5.87 -4.55
C ASN A 127 -15.43 4.98 -5.15
N ALA A 128 -16.14 4.20 -4.34
CA ALA A 128 -17.25 3.36 -4.79
C ALA A 128 -18.41 4.18 -5.37
N SER A 129 -18.68 5.37 -4.82
CA SER A 129 -19.78 6.25 -5.26
C SER A 129 -19.63 6.80 -6.67
N GLN A 130 -18.42 6.78 -7.24
CA GLN A 130 -18.19 7.16 -8.63
C GLN A 130 -18.93 6.21 -9.60
N ASN A 131 -19.04 4.92 -9.25
CA ASN A 131 -19.85 3.96 -9.99
C ASN A 131 -20.16 2.75 -9.09
N TRP A 132 -21.30 2.81 -8.39
CA TRP A 132 -21.73 1.75 -7.48
C TRP A 132 -21.88 0.38 -8.15
N LEU A 133 -22.26 0.34 -9.43
CA LEU A 133 -22.38 -0.93 -10.15
C LEU A 133 -21.04 -1.67 -10.20
N LEU A 134 -19.97 -0.95 -10.59
CA LEU A 134 -18.62 -1.54 -10.63
C LEU A 134 -18.12 -1.94 -9.26
N ALA A 135 -18.36 -1.12 -8.24
CA ALA A 135 -17.97 -1.40 -6.86
C ALA A 135 -18.66 -2.66 -6.31
N ILE A 136 -19.97 -2.79 -6.53
CA ILE A 136 -20.76 -3.96 -6.10
C ILE A 136 -20.33 -5.21 -6.86
N VAL A 137 -20.06 -5.12 -8.16
CA VAL A 137 -19.59 -6.27 -8.96
C VAL A 137 -18.22 -6.73 -8.46
N ALA A 138 -17.29 -5.81 -8.16
CA ALA A 138 -15.99 -6.15 -7.61
C ALA A 138 -16.12 -6.90 -6.26
N LEU A 139 -16.92 -6.34 -5.35
CA LEU A 139 -17.21 -6.95 -4.05
C LEU A 139 -17.87 -8.33 -4.18
N ALA A 140 -18.88 -8.45 -5.06
CA ALA A 140 -19.60 -9.70 -5.29
C ALA A 140 -18.67 -10.79 -5.84
N ILE A 141 -17.79 -10.47 -6.80
CA ILE A 141 -16.83 -11.44 -7.35
C ILE A 141 -15.89 -11.93 -6.24
N ILE A 142 -15.37 -11.05 -5.39
CA ILE A 142 -14.48 -11.42 -4.28
C ILE A 142 -15.20 -12.36 -3.32
N ILE A 143 -16.43 -12.02 -2.89
CA ILE A 143 -17.22 -12.84 -1.97
C ILE A 143 -17.54 -14.20 -2.56
N ILE A 144 -17.95 -14.27 -3.84
CA ILE A 144 -18.26 -15.52 -4.53
C ILE A 144 -17.02 -16.42 -4.61
N ILE A 145 -15.87 -15.83 -5.01
CA ILE A 145 -14.63 -16.59 -5.13
C ILE A 145 -14.13 -17.05 -3.75
N ALA A 146 -14.12 -16.17 -2.75
CA ALA A 146 -13.62 -16.50 -1.42
C ALA A 146 -14.46 -17.59 -0.71
N ASN A 147 -15.80 -17.55 -0.86
CA ASN A 147 -16.70 -18.35 -0.05
C ASN A 147 -17.38 -19.50 -0.80
N ILE A 148 -17.67 -19.37 -2.12
CA ILE A 148 -18.51 -20.30 -2.86
C ILE A 148 -17.69 -21.17 -3.81
N TRP A 149 -16.90 -20.55 -4.69
CA TRP A 149 -16.20 -21.24 -5.79
C TRP A 149 -14.72 -21.49 -5.51
N GLY A 150 -14.15 -20.84 -4.51
CA GLY A 150 -12.71 -20.89 -4.25
C GLY A 150 -12.27 -22.27 -3.77
N LYS A 151 -11.58 -23.02 -4.66
CA LYS A 151 -10.85 -24.24 -4.34
C LYS A 151 -9.41 -24.10 -4.83
N GLY A 152 -8.44 -24.63 -4.06
CA GLY A 152 -7.04 -24.57 -4.45
C GLY A 152 -6.51 -23.14 -4.65
N MET A 153 -5.81 -22.90 -5.75
CA MET A 153 -5.18 -21.61 -6.09
C MET A 153 -6.16 -20.44 -6.18
N ILE A 154 -7.38 -20.67 -6.64
CA ILE A 154 -8.40 -19.62 -6.82
C ILE A 154 -8.78 -19.00 -5.48
N LYS A 155 -8.83 -19.79 -4.40
CA LYS A 155 -9.13 -19.30 -3.05
C LYS A 155 -8.01 -18.42 -2.47
N ILE A 156 -6.79 -18.52 -3.00
CA ILE A 156 -5.62 -17.81 -2.48
C ILE A 156 -5.60 -16.34 -2.96
N ILE A 157 -6.17 -16.04 -4.14
CA ILE A 157 -6.09 -14.72 -4.78
C ILE A 157 -7.46 -14.09 -5.07
N PRO A 158 -8.43 -14.10 -4.13
CA PRO A 158 -9.79 -13.62 -4.39
C PRO A 158 -9.83 -12.13 -4.75
N ILE A 159 -9.01 -11.31 -4.09
CA ILE A 159 -8.92 -9.87 -4.35
C ILE A 159 -8.42 -9.60 -5.77
N LEU A 160 -7.34 -10.26 -6.19
CA LEU A 160 -6.81 -10.11 -7.54
C LEU A 160 -7.86 -10.52 -8.60
N LEU A 161 -8.55 -11.64 -8.39
CA LEU A 161 -9.60 -12.10 -9.29
C LEU A 161 -10.82 -11.16 -9.27
N GLY A 162 -11.13 -10.56 -8.13
CA GLY A 162 -12.15 -9.52 -8.02
C GLY A 162 -11.80 -8.29 -8.85
N VAL A 163 -10.58 -7.78 -8.74
CA VAL A 163 -10.10 -6.65 -9.54
C VAL A 163 -10.11 -7.00 -11.03
N VAL A 164 -9.51 -8.11 -11.42
CA VAL A 164 -9.44 -8.53 -12.84
C VAL A 164 -10.83 -8.77 -13.41
N GLY A 165 -11.70 -9.49 -12.69
CA GLY A 165 -13.06 -9.81 -13.13
C GLY A 165 -13.93 -8.54 -13.30
N SER A 166 -13.87 -7.62 -12.33
CA SER A 166 -14.58 -6.36 -12.43
C SER A 166 -14.00 -5.42 -13.49
N TYR A 167 -12.69 -5.48 -13.73
CA TYR A 167 -12.07 -4.75 -14.83
C TYR A 167 -12.53 -5.28 -16.20
N VAL A 168 -12.61 -6.61 -16.37
CA VAL A 168 -13.20 -7.23 -17.58
C VAL A 168 -14.67 -6.83 -17.73
N PHE A 169 -15.43 -6.81 -16.65
CA PHE A 169 -16.81 -6.33 -16.67
C PHE A 169 -16.89 -4.86 -17.10
N ALA A 170 -16.01 -4.00 -16.57
CA ALA A 170 -15.90 -2.60 -16.98
C ALA A 170 -15.55 -2.45 -18.48
N LEU A 171 -14.68 -3.32 -19.03
CA LEU A 171 -14.37 -3.38 -20.46
C LEU A 171 -15.61 -3.69 -21.29
N ILE A 172 -16.41 -4.66 -20.87
CA ILE A 172 -17.65 -5.05 -21.57
C ILE A 172 -18.64 -3.86 -21.57
N LEU A 173 -18.86 -3.22 -20.42
CA LEU A 173 -19.75 -2.06 -20.32
C LEU A 173 -19.26 -0.90 -21.21
N ASN A 174 -17.96 -0.63 -21.20
CA ASN A 174 -17.37 0.42 -22.03
C ASN A 174 -17.53 0.12 -23.53
N ALA A 175 -17.39 -1.14 -23.96
CA ALA A 175 -17.61 -1.57 -25.33
C ALA A 175 -19.09 -1.47 -25.76
N LEU A 176 -20.03 -1.61 -24.82
CA LEU A 176 -21.48 -1.42 -25.03
C LEU A 176 -21.88 0.07 -25.01
N GLY A 177 -20.94 0.99 -24.82
CA GLY A 177 -21.21 2.44 -24.80
C GLY A 177 -21.83 2.93 -23.48
N VAL A 178 -21.84 2.12 -22.43
CA VAL A 178 -22.31 2.54 -21.10
C VAL A 178 -21.30 3.53 -20.51
N LYS A 179 -21.81 4.59 -19.90
CA LYS A 179 -21.02 5.65 -19.29
C LYS A 179 -21.19 5.64 -17.77
N ASN A 180 -20.26 6.31 -17.09
CA ASN A 180 -20.39 6.59 -15.66
C ASN A 180 -21.59 7.51 -15.38
N PRO A 181 -22.09 7.61 -14.15
CA PRO A 181 -23.19 8.50 -13.77
C PRO A 181 -22.96 9.98 -14.12
N ASP A 182 -21.70 10.42 -14.19
CA ASP A 182 -21.28 11.78 -14.58
C ASP A 182 -21.19 11.99 -16.11
N GLY A 183 -21.49 10.95 -16.90
CA GLY A 183 -21.42 10.98 -18.37
C GLY A 183 -20.02 10.70 -18.95
N SER A 184 -19.00 10.51 -18.11
CA SER A 184 -17.65 10.14 -18.54
C SER A 184 -17.57 8.68 -19.02
N ALA A 185 -16.54 8.36 -19.82
CA ALA A 185 -16.25 6.97 -20.19
C ALA A 185 -15.82 6.17 -18.96
N ILE A 186 -16.25 4.90 -18.88
CA ILE A 186 -15.87 4.00 -17.77
C ILE A 186 -14.36 3.72 -17.79
N LEU A 187 -13.80 3.54 -19.00
CA LEU A 187 -12.38 3.28 -19.23
C LEU A 187 -11.85 4.15 -20.35
N THR A 188 -10.67 4.70 -20.14
CA THR A 188 -9.92 5.43 -21.17
C THR A 188 -8.56 4.77 -21.35
N PHE A 189 -8.19 4.47 -22.62
CA PHE A 189 -6.91 3.82 -22.94
C PHE A 189 -5.92 4.79 -23.60
N THR A 190 -6.20 6.09 -23.55
CA THR A 190 -5.36 7.10 -24.20
C THR A 190 -3.94 7.05 -23.69
N GLU A 191 -3.73 7.01 -22.37
CA GLU A 191 -2.40 6.96 -21.77
C GLU A 191 -1.75 5.59 -21.94
N VAL A 192 -2.53 4.49 -21.85
CA VAL A 192 -2.05 3.14 -22.14
C VAL A 192 -1.53 3.03 -23.57
N SER A 193 -2.20 3.66 -24.56
CA SER A 193 -1.77 3.61 -25.96
C SER A 193 -0.49 4.38 -26.21
N LYS A 194 -0.28 5.51 -25.53
CA LYS A 194 0.92 6.37 -25.62
C LYS A 194 2.10 5.78 -24.86
N ALA A 195 1.86 4.97 -23.82
CA ALA A 195 2.89 4.43 -22.96
C ALA A 195 3.88 3.53 -23.74
N SER A 196 5.15 3.70 -23.47
CA SER A 196 6.22 2.87 -24.02
C SER A 196 6.26 1.49 -23.35
N TRP A 197 6.88 0.51 -24.03
CA TRP A 197 7.12 -0.81 -23.45
C TRP A 197 8.28 -0.83 -22.47
N VAL A 198 9.23 0.11 -22.59
CA VAL A 198 10.36 0.26 -21.68
C VAL A 198 10.53 1.72 -21.33
N GLY A 199 10.70 2.02 -20.05
CA GLY A 199 10.91 3.38 -19.57
C GLY A 199 11.40 3.40 -18.13
N LEU A 200 12.07 4.48 -17.76
CA LEU A 200 12.48 4.70 -16.36
C LEU A 200 11.30 5.19 -15.54
N PRO A 201 11.18 4.74 -14.28
CA PRO A 201 10.19 5.32 -13.36
C PRO A 201 10.39 6.84 -13.20
N PRO A 202 9.33 7.64 -13.19
CA PRO A 202 9.40 9.08 -13.04
C PRO A 202 9.67 9.45 -11.56
N PHE A 203 10.91 9.34 -11.13
CA PHE A 203 11.32 9.69 -9.79
C PHE A 203 11.16 11.18 -9.52
N GLN A 204 10.64 11.52 -8.36
CA GLN A 204 10.51 12.90 -7.88
C GLN A 204 11.08 13.00 -6.47
N LEU A 205 12.06 13.86 -6.27
CA LEU A 205 12.65 14.05 -4.94
C LEU A 205 11.65 14.73 -4.01
N CYS A 206 11.60 14.25 -2.77
CA CYS A 206 10.76 14.84 -1.74
C CYS A 206 11.24 16.25 -1.36
N LYS A 207 10.32 17.05 -0.81
CA LYS A 207 10.59 18.37 -0.21
C LYS A 207 10.17 18.33 1.24
N PHE A 208 10.82 19.14 2.08
CA PHE A 208 10.54 19.18 3.50
C PHE A 208 9.87 20.48 3.89
N ASP A 209 8.78 20.36 4.63
CA ASP A 209 8.10 21.46 5.31
C ASP A 209 7.60 20.97 6.67
N LEU A 210 7.68 21.83 7.68
CA LEU A 210 7.32 21.47 9.04
C LEU A 210 5.82 21.11 9.16
N THR A 211 4.95 21.82 8.45
CA THR A 211 3.50 21.58 8.49
C THR A 211 3.16 20.22 7.94
N ALA A 212 3.71 19.87 6.77
CA ALA A 212 3.53 18.55 6.16
C ALA A 212 4.12 17.43 7.03
N ILE A 213 5.28 17.66 7.67
CA ILE A 213 5.89 16.71 8.60
C ILE A 213 4.98 16.47 9.82
N LEU A 214 4.43 17.54 10.42
CA LEU A 214 3.54 17.42 11.58
C LEU A 214 2.22 16.71 11.25
N VAL A 215 1.77 16.75 10.00
CA VAL A 215 0.61 15.98 9.52
C VAL A 215 0.95 14.51 9.31
N MET A 216 2.09 14.23 8.68
CA MET A 216 2.45 12.87 8.26
C MET A 216 3.15 12.04 9.33
N ALA A 217 4.06 12.63 10.11
CA ALA A 217 4.90 11.89 11.05
C ALA A 217 4.12 11.16 12.16
N PRO A 218 3.02 11.71 12.74
CA PRO A 218 2.25 11.00 13.75
C PRO A 218 1.62 9.69 13.25
N ILE A 219 1.35 9.57 11.95
CA ILE A 219 0.79 8.35 11.33
C ILE A 219 1.74 7.16 11.48
N ALA A 220 3.05 7.42 11.59
CA ALA A 220 4.05 6.39 11.86
C ALA A 220 3.73 5.56 13.12
N ILE A 221 3.09 6.15 14.13
CA ILE A 221 2.73 5.41 15.36
C ILE A 221 1.74 4.29 15.02
N ALA A 222 0.70 4.58 14.23
CA ALA A 222 -0.28 3.59 13.80
C ALA A 222 0.38 2.51 12.92
N SER A 223 1.19 2.92 11.95
CA SER A 223 1.88 2.01 11.03
C SER A 223 2.93 1.15 11.73
N MET A 224 3.63 1.65 12.77
CA MET A 224 4.51 0.84 13.62
C MET A 224 3.73 -0.21 14.42
N MET A 225 2.52 0.10 14.90
CA MET A 225 1.66 -0.88 15.57
C MET A 225 1.18 -1.96 14.60
N GLU A 226 0.81 -1.58 13.39
CA GLU A 226 0.46 -2.48 12.30
C GLU A 226 1.64 -3.44 12.03
N HIS A 227 2.86 -2.94 11.84
CA HIS A 227 4.06 -3.76 11.65
C HIS A 227 4.28 -4.79 12.77
N ILE A 228 4.11 -4.39 14.04
CA ILE A 228 4.24 -5.31 15.18
C ILE A 228 3.16 -6.40 15.13
N GLY A 229 1.95 -6.03 14.75
CA GLY A 229 0.83 -6.95 14.54
C GLY A 229 1.14 -7.96 13.43
N ASP A 230 1.62 -7.48 12.28
CA ASP A 230 2.00 -8.29 11.13
C ASP A 230 3.12 -9.29 11.47
N MET A 231 4.16 -8.83 12.17
CA MET A 231 5.24 -9.73 12.60
C MET A 231 4.74 -10.82 13.55
N SER A 232 3.77 -10.50 14.40
CA SER A 232 3.12 -11.49 15.28
C SER A 232 2.26 -12.48 14.49
N ALA A 233 1.49 -11.99 13.53
CA ALA A 233 0.64 -12.82 12.67
C ALA A 233 1.46 -13.75 11.77
N ILE A 234 2.50 -13.23 11.11
CA ILE A 234 3.43 -14.02 10.28
C ILE A 234 4.13 -15.08 11.14
N SER A 235 4.58 -14.71 12.35
CA SER A 235 5.20 -15.67 13.27
C SER A 235 4.28 -16.82 13.63
N ALA A 236 3.01 -16.52 13.92
CA ALA A 236 2.00 -17.53 14.22
C ALA A 236 1.68 -18.43 13.03
N THR A 237 1.60 -17.86 11.83
CA THR A 237 1.28 -18.58 10.58
C THR A 237 2.41 -19.52 10.15
N VAL A 238 3.66 -19.05 10.25
CA VAL A 238 4.84 -19.83 9.84
C VAL A 238 5.25 -20.83 10.93
N GLY A 239 4.95 -20.54 12.20
CA GLY A 239 5.37 -21.34 13.34
C GLY A 239 6.78 -21.00 13.82
N GLU A 240 7.34 -19.85 13.45
CA GLU A 240 8.64 -19.34 13.86
C GLU A 240 8.49 -18.01 14.58
N ASN A 241 9.32 -17.75 15.63
CA ASN A 241 9.23 -16.51 16.39
C ASN A 241 10.11 -15.39 15.79
N PHE A 242 9.63 -14.69 14.78
CA PHE A 242 10.36 -13.59 14.12
C PHE A 242 10.51 -12.35 15.01
N ILE A 243 9.75 -12.25 16.08
CA ILE A 243 9.88 -11.17 17.08
C ILE A 243 11.17 -11.32 17.89
N GLU A 244 11.61 -12.57 18.14
CA GLU A 244 12.87 -12.86 18.84
C GLU A 244 14.05 -13.05 17.88
N ASP A 245 13.89 -13.80 16.77
CA ASP A 245 14.89 -14.01 15.73
C ASP A 245 14.29 -13.86 14.32
N PRO A 246 14.68 -12.88 13.53
CA PRO A 246 15.86 -12.00 13.60
C PRO A 246 15.76 -10.87 14.64
N GLY A 247 14.60 -10.68 15.26
CA GLY A 247 14.31 -9.69 16.26
C GLY A 247 13.55 -8.49 15.73
N LEU A 248 12.52 -8.06 16.48
CA LEU A 248 11.62 -6.96 16.11
C LEU A 248 12.37 -5.65 15.78
N HIS A 249 13.49 -5.36 16.47
CA HIS A 249 14.29 -4.18 16.16
C HIS A 249 14.86 -4.19 14.74
N ARG A 250 15.17 -5.37 14.17
CA ARG A 250 15.68 -5.49 12.80
C ARG A 250 14.59 -5.32 11.77
N THR A 251 13.40 -5.88 12.00
CA THR A 251 12.27 -5.74 11.10
C THR A 251 11.77 -4.30 11.09
N LEU A 252 11.74 -3.61 12.24
CA LEU A 252 11.44 -2.18 12.33
C LEU A 252 12.47 -1.31 11.57
N VAL A 253 13.77 -1.62 11.66
CA VAL A 253 14.79 -0.91 10.88
C VAL A 253 14.55 -1.11 9.37
N GLY A 254 14.27 -2.35 8.95
CA GLY A 254 14.02 -2.66 7.56
C GLY A 254 12.80 -1.93 7.00
N ASP A 255 11.69 -1.93 7.74
CA ASP A 255 10.43 -1.30 7.39
C ASP A 255 10.56 0.24 7.35
N GLY A 256 11.14 0.83 8.41
CA GLY A 256 11.32 2.28 8.50
C GLY A 256 12.27 2.85 7.45
N LEU A 257 13.41 2.19 7.19
CA LEU A 257 14.33 2.63 6.14
C LEU A 257 13.75 2.42 4.74
N ALA A 258 13.02 1.30 4.50
CA ALA A 258 12.33 1.09 3.24
C ALA A 258 11.29 2.19 3.00
N THR A 259 10.54 2.59 4.02
CA THR A 259 9.58 3.72 3.98
C THR A 259 10.30 5.04 3.67
N SER A 260 11.38 5.37 4.40
CA SER A 260 12.11 6.63 4.18
C SER A 260 12.74 6.69 2.79
N LEU A 261 13.40 5.61 2.34
CA LEU A 261 14.04 5.56 1.02
C LEU A 261 13.01 5.63 -0.12
N SER A 262 11.87 4.96 0.02
CA SER A 262 10.76 5.07 -0.92
C SER A 262 10.29 6.52 -1.07
N ALA A 263 9.99 7.17 0.05
CA ALA A 263 9.48 8.53 0.06
C ALA A 263 10.49 9.57 -0.42
N LEU A 264 11.80 9.36 -0.21
CA LEU A 264 12.85 10.24 -0.75
C LEU A 264 12.80 10.38 -2.27
N VAL A 265 12.41 9.32 -2.98
CA VAL A 265 12.33 9.29 -4.45
C VAL A 265 10.91 9.47 -4.99
N GLY A 266 9.98 9.91 -4.14
CA GLY A 266 8.59 10.17 -4.54
C GLY A 266 7.70 8.93 -4.53
N GLY A 267 8.09 7.88 -3.81
CA GLY A 267 7.26 6.72 -3.55
C GLY A 267 6.40 6.87 -2.29
N PRO A 268 5.43 5.96 -2.07
CA PRO A 268 4.62 5.90 -0.85
C PRO A 268 5.45 5.41 0.35
N ALA A 269 4.85 5.52 1.55
CA ALA A 269 5.32 4.75 2.69
C ALA A 269 5.29 3.26 2.33
N ASN A 270 6.39 2.57 2.53
CA ASN A 270 6.59 1.18 2.11
C ASN A 270 6.70 0.29 3.35
N THR A 271 5.59 -0.29 3.77
CA THR A 271 5.44 -1.05 5.00
C THR A 271 5.06 -2.51 4.74
N THR A 272 5.18 -3.37 5.74
CA THR A 272 4.77 -4.78 5.62
C THR A 272 3.28 -4.91 5.33
N TYR A 273 2.92 -5.88 4.49
CA TYR A 273 1.54 -6.21 4.14
C TYR A 273 1.01 -7.38 4.95
N GLY A 274 0.14 -7.09 5.92
CA GLY A 274 -0.56 -8.09 6.73
C GLY A 274 -1.44 -9.03 5.89
N GLU A 275 -2.03 -8.53 4.80
CA GLU A 275 -2.86 -9.31 3.87
C GLU A 275 -2.09 -10.48 3.24
N ASN A 276 -0.78 -10.34 3.04
CA ASN A 276 0.06 -11.40 2.52
C ASN A 276 0.18 -12.59 3.49
N THR A 277 -0.05 -12.38 4.78
CA THR A 277 -0.10 -13.48 5.77
C THR A 277 -1.20 -14.47 5.45
N GLY A 278 -2.36 -13.99 5.00
CA GLY A 278 -3.44 -14.85 4.53
C GLY A 278 -3.03 -15.69 3.30
N VAL A 279 -2.25 -15.11 2.39
CA VAL A 279 -1.71 -15.83 1.22
C VAL A 279 -0.71 -16.91 1.66
N LEU A 280 0.17 -16.60 2.61
CA LEU A 280 1.10 -17.58 3.19
C LEU A 280 0.35 -18.73 3.85
N GLU A 281 -0.70 -18.44 4.62
CA GLU A 281 -1.50 -19.45 5.30
C GLU A 281 -2.21 -20.37 4.33
N LEU A 282 -2.82 -19.83 3.28
CA LEU A 282 -3.57 -20.60 2.29
C LEU A 282 -2.68 -21.41 1.35
N SER A 283 -1.55 -20.83 0.93
CA SER A 283 -0.59 -21.48 0.02
C SER A 283 0.31 -22.49 0.72
N LYS A 284 0.53 -22.33 2.04
CA LYS A 284 1.51 -23.07 2.83
C LYS A 284 2.95 -22.91 2.31
N VAL A 285 3.23 -21.81 1.58
CA VAL A 285 4.57 -21.51 1.05
C VAL A 285 5.20 -20.44 1.93
N TYR A 286 6.09 -20.85 2.81
CA TYR A 286 6.72 -19.98 3.81
C TYR A 286 8.18 -19.61 3.49
N ASP A 287 8.73 -20.11 2.38
CA ASP A 287 10.11 -19.81 2.01
C ASP A 287 10.28 -18.34 1.62
N PRO A 288 11.11 -17.55 2.34
CA PRO A 288 11.35 -16.15 2.03
C PRO A 288 11.95 -15.91 0.62
N ARG A 289 12.51 -16.96 -0.03
CA ARG A 289 13.03 -16.86 -1.41
C ARG A 289 11.91 -16.54 -2.40
N VAL A 290 10.70 -17.10 -2.19
CA VAL A 290 9.55 -16.83 -3.06
C VAL A 290 9.18 -15.34 -3.00
N ILE A 291 9.18 -14.74 -1.82
CA ILE A 291 8.91 -13.32 -1.63
C ILE A 291 9.99 -12.45 -2.33
N ARG A 292 11.27 -12.85 -2.25
CA ARG A 292 12.35 -12.13 -2.95
C ARG A 292 12.22 -12.21 -4.46
N ILE A 293 11.81 -13.36 -5.00
CA ILE A 293 11.52 -13.49 -6.43
C ILE A 293 10.37 -12.57 -6.83
N ALA A 294 9.28 -12.54 -6.05
CA ALA A 294 8.18 -11.62 -6.28
C ALA A 294 8.63 -10.15 -6.25
N ALA A 295 9.52 -9.78 -5.32
CA ALA A 295 10.09 -8.45 -5.23
C ALA A 295 10.93 -8.09 -6.47
N ILE A 296 11.73 -9.03 -6.99
CA ILE A 296 12.49 -8.84 -8.24
C ILE A 296 11.52 -8.64 -9.42
N PHE A 297 10.43 -9.41 -9.49
CA PHE A 297 9.40 -9.21 -10.52
C PHE A 297 8.76 -7.83 -10.44
N ALA A 298 8.46 -7.33 -9.23
CA ALA A 298 7.94 -5.97 -9.05
C ALA A 298 8.92 -4.91 -9.57
N VAL A 299 10.24 -5.07 -9.31
CA VAL A 299 11.27 -4.19 -9.87
C VAL A 299 11.29 -4.26 -11.39
N ILE A 300 11.24 -5.46 -11.99
CA ILE A 300 11.22 -5.60 -13.46
C ILE A 300 9.98 -4.93 -14.06
N LEU A 301 8.80 -5.16 -13.48
CA LEU A 301 7.55 -4.59 -13.96
C LEU A 301 7.52 -3.06 -13.87
N SER A 302 8.27 -2.45 -12.94
CA SER A 302 8.36 -1.01 -12.81
C SER A 302 9.01 -0.32 -14.03
N PHE A 303 9.82 -1.04 -14.81
CA PHE A 303 10.44 -0.54 -16.05
C PHE A 303 9.54 -0.71 -17.28
N ILE A 304 8.29 -1.15 -17.11
CA ILE A 304 7.32 -1.32 -18.17
C ILE A 304 6.18 -0.31 -17.98
N PRO A 305 6.29 0.95 -18.50
CA PRO A 305 5.25 1.97 -18.34
C PRO A 305 3.87 1.48 -18.75
N LYS A 306 3.78 0.68 -19.79
CA LYS A 306 2.51 0.13 -20.29
C LYS A 306 1.78 -0.70 -19.24
N VAL A 307 2.47 -1.49 -18.43
CA VAL A 307 1.88 -2.25 -17.32
C VAL A 307 1.37 -1.29 -16.24
N SER A 308 2.14 -0.26 -15.93
CA SER A 308 1.75 0.74 -14.93
C SER A 308 0.52 1.53 -15.36
N GLU A 309 0.41 1.90 -16.64
CA GLU A 309 -0.76 2.60 -17.17
C GLU A 309 -2.00 1.70 -17.23
N ILE A 310 -1.85 0.39 -17.50
CA ILE A 310 -2.96 -0.56 -17.38
C ILE A 310 -3.45 -0.64 -15.92
N ILE A 311 -2.54 -0.69 -14.95
CA ILE A 311 -2.91 -0.67 -13.54
C ILE A 311 -3.57 0.67 -13.17
N ALA A 312 -3.04 1.79 -13.64
CA ALA A 312 -3.59 3.13 -13.40
C ALA A 312 -4.97 3.33 -14.06
N SER A 313 -5.27 2.60 -15.14
CA SER A 313 -6.57 2.66 -15.83
C SER A 313 -7.70 1.95 -15.07
N ILE A 314 -7.41 1.24 -13.97
CA ILE A 314 -8.43 0.59 -13.15
C ILE A 314 -9.34 1.66 -12.54
N PRO A 315 -10.67 1.64 -12.80
CA PRO A 315 -11.60 2.60 -12.23
C PRO A 315 -11.52 2.65 -10.70
N SER A 316 -11.47 3.85 -10.12
CA SER A 316 -11.44 4.01 -8.66
C SER A 316 -12.65 3.40 -7.96
N ALA A 317 -13.81 3.30 -8.65
CA ALA A 317 -14.97 2.59 -8.16
C ALA A 317 -14.68 1.10 -7.86
N ILE A 318 -13.90 0.42 -8.70
CA ILE A 318 -13.47 -0.97 -8.47
C ILE A 318 -12.60 -1.04 -7.22
N ILE A 319 -11.63 -0.13 -7.10
CA ILE A 319 -10.76 -0.06 -5.90
C ILE A 319 -11.59 0.22 -4.65
N GLY A 320 -12.58 1.13 -4.73
CA GLY A 320 -13.52 1.39 -3.63
C GLY A 320 -14.26 0.12 -3.21
N GLY A 321 -14.81 -0.63 -4.17
CA GLY A 321 -15.50 -1.90 -3.92
C GLY A 321 -14.58 -2.95 -3.26
N VAL A 322 -13.34 -3.07 -3.72
CA VAL A 322 -12.32 -3.95 -3.13
C VAL A 322 -11.95 -3.52 -1.71
N SER A 323 -11.82 -2.21 -1.47
CA SER A 323 -11.44 -1.66 -0.17
C SER A 323 -12.44 -1.97 0.95
N PHE A 324 -13.70 -2.33 0.64
CA PHE A 324 -14.65 -2.84 1.65
C PHE A 324 -14.29 -4.22 2.19
N MET A 325 -13.38 -4.96 1.54
CA MET A 325 -12.91 -6.27 1.98
C MET A 325 -11.56 -6.22 2.71
N LEU A 326 -10.87 -5.10 2.62
CA LEU A 326 -9.59 -4.84 3.29
C LEU A 326 -9.82 -4.19 4.64
#